data_6bfd609700a30c91bc8e629f98ca70d2
#
_entry.id   6bfd609700a30c91bc8e629f98ca70d2
#
_cell.length_a   1.000
_cell.length_b   1.000
_cell.length_c   1.000
_cell.angle_alpha   90.00
_cell.angle_beta   90.00
_cell.angle_gamma   90.00
#
_symmetry.space_group_name_H-M   'P 1'
#
loop_
_entity.id
_entity.type
_entity.pdbx_description
1 polymer ?
#
loop_
_entity_poly.entity_id
_entity_poly.type
_entity_poly.pdbx_seq_one_letter_code
_entity_poly.pdbx_strand_id
1 'polypeptide(L)'
;MSTILIKNAKMRGHQELTDLYIKDGIFAEIGPGLSYPVDEVIDVAGKLVSAPFCDAHLHLDAVLSVGKPRYNMSGTLIEGINIWGERMQGLTKEIIKKNARDVIKWEVANGSMFLRTHADATEPTGTVVEALLEVREEMKDLVDLQIVAFPQECIFTEKGHTDLMENAMKLGCDAVGGLPYMEYSPEDGLRDVKFVFDLAEKYGALIDIHCDENTDDQSRFVEAMARETIVRGMQGRVTASHTTAMHNYNNDFAFKLIGFLKKAQMNMVTNPFANSCLQNRTDGYPRHRGHTRVDELLANGINVCIGSDDIMDPWYPMGKGSPLAGAALLMNYAQLSGYPQVAQLIDMITCNSARTMCLTGYGLAVGNPANMIVLDAESEFDAIRLQSECLYVIRHGCVVCRTVPARRTLEFEGKQENIDFRLTAENL
;
A
#
# COMPACT_ATOMS: atom_id res chain seq x y z
N MET A 1 -13.45 8.21 29.32
CA MET A 1 -12.23 8.94 28.87
C MET A 1 -11.06 8.05 29.23
N SER A 2 -10.40 7.42 28.25
CA SER A 2 -9.25 6.56 28.49
C SER A 2 -7.97 7.39 28.35
N THR A 3 -7.02 7.16 29.25
CA THR A 3 -5.72 7.79 29.24
C THR A 3 -4.63 6.74 29.21
N ILE A 4 -3.67 6.88 28.29
CA ILE A 4 -2.53 5.98 28.15
C ILE A 4 -1.24 6.79 28.15
N LEU A 5 -0.22 6.28 28.81
CA LEU A 5 1.13 6.82 28.72
C LEU A 5 2.06 5.76 28.14
N ILE A 6 2.56 6.02 26.93
CA ILE A 6 3.62 5.24 26.32
C ILE A 6 4.95 5.78 26.81
N LYS A 7 5.78 4.92 27.38
CA LYS A 7 7.06 5.30 27.97
C LYS A 7 8.23 4.77 27.14
N ASN A 8 9.33 5.55 27.17
CA ASN A 8 10.61 5.14 26.61
C ASN A 8 10.56 4.76 25.10
N ALA A 9 9.80 5.51 24.31
CA ALA A 9 9.68 5.30 22.87
C ALA A 9 10.91 5.85 22.12
N LYS A 10 11.48 5.04 21.23
CA LYS A 10 12.44 5.52 20.22
C LYS A 10 11.64 6.08 19.05
N MET A 11 11.79 7.35 18.75
CA MET A 11 11.09 8.01 17.66
C MET A 11 12.07 8.56 16.62
N ARG A 12 11.70 8.50 15.34
CA ARG A 12 12.48 9.05 14.25
C ARG A 12 12.73 10.55 14.46
N GLY A 13 13.96 10.99 14.28
CA GLY A 13 14.35 12.40 14.45
C GLY A 13 14.56 12.84 15.90
N HIS A 14 14.30 11.99 16.89
CA HIS A 14 14.56 12.25 18.28
C HIS A 14 15.84 11.53 18.74
N GLN A 15 16.75 12.28 19.41
CA GLN A 15 17.98 11.69 19.95
C GLN A 15 17.74 10.94 21.26
N GLU A 16 16.80 11.43 22.07
CA GLU A 16 16.45 10.87 23.37
C GLU A 16 15.15 10.06 23.28
N LEU A 17 14.96 9.15 24.23
CA LEU A 17 13.70 8.43 24.39
C LEU A 17 12.58 9.42 24.74
N THR A 18 11.45 9.22 24.14
CA THR A 18 10.30 10.11 24.19
C THR A 18 9.11 9.39 24.78
N ASP A 19 8.33 10.06 25.59
CA ASP A 19 7.04 9.56 26.11
C ASP A 19 5.89 10.17 25.31
N LEU A 20 4.80 9.43 25.13
CA LEU A 20 3.59 9.93 24.47
C LEU A 20 2.41 9.80 25.44
N TYR A 21 1.83 10.93 25.81
CA TYR A 21 0.60 10.99 26.61
C TYR A 21 -0.60 11.07 25.67
N ILE A 22 -1.47 10.08 25.80
CA ILE A 22 -2.70 9.94 25.02
C ILE A 22 -3.89 10.18 25.94
N LYS A 23 -4.79 11.04 25.49
CA LYS A 23 -6.03 11.37 26.18
C LYS A 23 -7.16 11.49 25.18
N ASP A 24 -8.26 10.81 25.46
CA ASP A 24 -9.48 10.85 24.63
C ASP A 24 -9.22 10.53 23.15
N GLY A 25 -8.30 9.59 22.89
CA GLY A 25 -7.97 9.11 21.53
C GLY A 25 -7.04 10.00 20.72
N ILE A 26 -6.46 11.07 21.31
CA ILE A 26 -5.51 11.96 20.64
C ILE A 26 -4.17 12.01 21.39
N PHE A 27 -3.08 12.36 20.69
CA PHE A 27 -1.82 12.70 21.33
C PHE A 27 -1.96 14.05 22.03
N ALA A 28 -2.03 14.03 23.37
CA ALA A 28 -2.18 15.25 24.15
C ALA A 28 -0.83 15.94 24.43
N GLU A 29 0.26 15.14 24.60
CA GLU A 29 1.62 15.63 24.77
C GLU A 29 2.63 14.59 24.30
N ILE A 30 3.74 15.04 23.73
CA ILE A 30 4.87 14.22 23.30
C ILE A 30 6.15 14.88 23.78
N GLY A 31 6.92 14.20 24.64
CA GLY A 31 8.15 14.74 25.19
C GLY A 31 8.82 13.77 26.15
N PRO A 32 10.06 14.04 26.59
CA PRO A 32 10.77 13.16 27.52
C PRO A 32 10.25 13.30 28.94
N GLY A 33 10.23 12.21 29.71
CA GLY A 33 10.02 12.20 31.15
C GLY A 33 8.61 12.57 31.59
N LEU A 34 7.59 12.37 30.75
CA LEU A 34 6.21 12.67 31.11
C LEU A 34 5.73 11.81 32.29
N SER A 35 4.96 12.41 33.17
CA SER A 35 4.37 11.73 34.35
C SER A 35 2.96 12.25 34.57
N TYR A 36 1.99 11.41 34.26
CA TYR A 36 0.56 11.69 34.44
C TYR A 36 -0.13 10.55 35.16
N PRO A 37 -1.15 10.80 35.98
CA PRO A 37 -2.06 9.75 36.41
C PRO A 37 -2.86 9.27 35.21
N VAL A 38 -2.71 8.01 34.83
CA VAL A 38 -3.32 7.41 33.66
C VAL A 38 -3.94 6.06 33.97
N ASP A 39 -4.86 5.61 33.11
CA ASP A 39 -5.50 4.29 33.26
C ASP A 39 -4.53 3.15 32.90
N GLU A 40 -3.63 3.38 31.91
CA GLU A 40 -2.65 2.38 31.46
C GLU A 40 -1.28 3.02 31.16
N VAL A 41 -0.21 2.34 31.59
CA VAL A 41 1.18 2.67 31.21
C VAL A 41 1.74 1.52 30.39
N ILE A 42 2.26 1.83 29.21
CA ILE A 42 2.95 0.86 28.35
C ILE A 42 4.40 1.31 28.18
N ASP A 43 5.33 0.62 28.83
CA ASP A 43 6.76 0.85 28.63
C ASP A 43 7.24 0.04 27.43
N VAL A 44 7.67 0.74 26.39
CA VAL A 44 8.15 0.10 25.16
C VAL A 44 9.68 -0.10 25.15
N ALA A 45 10.36 0.22 26.25
CA ALA A 45 11.76 -0.14 26.50
C ALA A 45 12.73 0.19 25.36
N GLY A 46 12.62 1.39 24.79
CA GLY A 46 13.50 1.84 23.68
C GLY A 46 13.14 1.29 22.30
N LYS A 47 12.00 0.62 22.16
CA LYS A 47 11.53 0.14 20.86
C LYS A 47 11.11 1.28 19.94
N LEU A 48 11.25 1.04 18.63
CA LEU A 48 10.86 1.99 17.60
C LEU A 48 9.34 2.18 17.58
N VAL A 49 8.94 3.43 17.78
CA VAL A 49 7.53 3.87 17.64
C VAL A 49 7.40 4.68 16.36
N SER A 50 6.42 4.30 15.55
CA SER A 50 6.14 4.92 14.25
C SER A 50 4.66 5.25 14.11
N ALA A 51 4.34 6.15 13.19
CA ALA A 51 3.00 6.24 12.63
C ALA A 51 2.62 4.89 12.00
N PRO A 52 1.33 4.53 11.95
CA PRO A 52 0.90 3.28 11.34
C PRO A 52 1.33 3.20 9.88
N PHE A 53 1.52 1.98 9.39
CA PHE A 53 1.72 1.78 7.96
C PHE A 53 0.43 2.07 7.19
N CYS A 54 0.61 2.45 5.93
CA CYS A 54 -0.46 2.61 4.96
C CYS A 54 -0.18 1.69 3.79
N ASP A 55 -1.17 0.88 3.39
CA ASP A 55 -1.13 0.13 2.15
C ASP A 55 -1.96 0.87 1.10
N ALA A 56 -1.26 1.52 0.16
CA ALA A 56 -1.88 2.42 -0.80
C ALA A 56 -2.47 1.71 -2.02
N HIS A 57 -2.32 0.38 -2.12
CA HIS A 57 -2.80 -0.39 -3.26
C HIS A 57 -2.93 -1.86 -2.94
N LEU A 58 -4.16 -2.37 -2.91
CA LEU A 58 -4.46 -3.80 -2.80
C LEU A 58 -5.83 -4.13 -3.41
N HIS A 59 -6.13 -5.44 -3.55
CA HIS A 59 -7.35 -5.98 -4.13
C HIS A 59 -8.10 -6.87 -3.13
N LEU A 60 -8.81 -6.26 -2.16
CA LEU A 60 -9.52 -7.01 -1.11
C LEU A 60 -10.68 -7.86 -1.64
N ASP A 61 -11.16 -7.61 -2.85
CA ASP A 61 -12.14 -8.44 -3.53
C ASP A 61 -11.55 -9.79 -3.97
N ALA A 62 -10.27 -9.81 -4.34
CA ALA A 62 -9.59 -10.99 -4.87
C ALA A 62 -8.82 -11.82 -3.83
N VAL A 63 -8.49 -11.26 -2.67
CA VAL A 63 -7.65 -11.91 -1.66
C VAL A 63 -8.13 -13.29 -1.23
N LEU A 64 -7.18 -14.16 -0.84
CA LEU A 64 -7.42 -15.53 -0.35
C LEU A 64 -8.15 -16.41 -1.36
N SER A 65 -7.97 -16.14 -2.64
CA SER A 65 -8.60 -16.88 -3.72
C SER A 65 -7.66 -17.77 -4.53
N VAL A 66 -6.40 -17.84 -4.16
CA VAL A 66 -5.42 -18.73 -4.80
C VAL A 66 -5.94 -20.15 -4.94
N GLY A 67 -5.82 -20.70 -6.15
CA GLY A 67 -6.31 -22.05 -6.49
C GLY A 67 -7.82 -22.19 -6.65
N LYS A 68 -8.57 -21.08 -6.72
CA LYS A 68 -10.04 -21.09 -6.87
C LYS A 68 -10.47 -20.20 -8.03
N PRO A 69 -11.13 -20.77 -9.07
CA PRO A 69 -11.52 -22.19 -9.25
C PRO A 69 -10.34 -23.09 -9.60
N ARG A 70 -9.20 -22.55 -10.03
CA ARG A 70 -7.99 -23.28 -10.40
C ARG A 70 -6.75 -22.46 -10.10
N TYR A 71 -5.58 -23.09 -10.14
CA TYR A 71 -4.30 -22.37 -10.02
C TYR A 71 -3.92 -21.68 -11.33
N ASN A 72 -3.23 -20.54 -11.23
CA ASN A 72 -2.53 -19.90 -12.33
C ASN A 72 -1.28 -20.73 -12.66
N MET A 73 -1.31 -21.44 -13.77
CA MET A 73 -0.24 -22.38 -14.15
C MET A 73 0.89 -21.70 -14.92
N SER A 74 0.61 -20.63 -15.65
CA SER A 74 1.62 -19.87 -16.38
C SER A 74 2.30 -18.80 -15.50
N GLY A 75 1.66 -18.38 -14.42
CA GLY A 75 2.07 -17.26 -13.59
C GLY A 75 2.01 -15.92 -14.33
N THR A 76 1.17 -15.80 -15.36
CA THR A 76 1.01 -14.56 -16.13
C THR A 76 -0.14 -13.71 -15.60
N LEU A 77 -0.07 -12.39 -15.83
CA LEU A 77 -1.14 -11.45 -15.53
C LEU A 77 -2.45 -11.85 -16.24
N ILE A 78 -2.38 -12.18 -17.52
CA ILE A 78 -3.56 -12.53 -18.34
C ILE A 78 -4.24 -13.80 -17.84
N GLU A 79 -3.50 -14.83 -17.45
CA GLU A 79 -4.13 -16.01 -16.86
C GLU A 79 -4.79 -15.69 -15.51
N GLY A 80 -4.20 -14.79 -14.71
CA GLY A 80 -4.81 -14.29 -13.49
C GLY A 80 -6.16 -13.64 -13.75
N ILE A 81 -6.25 -12.75 -14.73
CA ILE A 81 -7.50 -12.09 -15.16
C ILE A 81 -8.55 -13.13 -15.60
N ASN A 82 -8.15 -14.11 -16.41
CA ASN A 82 -9.07 -15.17 -16.85
C ASN A 82 -9.62 -15.98 -15.66
N ILE A 83 -8.76 -16.33 -14.71
CA ILE A 83 -9.17 -17.06 -13.48
C ILE A 83 -10.14 -16.22 -12.65
N TRP A 84 -9.91 -14.91 -12.56
CA TRP A 84 -10.81 -13.99 -11.87
C TRP A 84 -12.19 -13.98 -12.53
N GLY A 85 -12.25 -13.82 -13.86
CA GLY A 85 -13.52 -13.91 -14.62
C GLY A 85 -14.25 -15.24 -14.41
N GLU A 86 -13.53 -16.39 -14.41
CA GLU A 86 -14.12 -17.69 -14.08
C GLU A 86 -14.68 -17.74 -12.64
N ARG A 87 -13.97 -17.12 -11.69
CA ARG A 87 -14.36 -17.09 -10.28
C ARG A 87 -15.63 -16.29 -10.04
N MET A 88 -15.82 -15.19 -10.78
CA MET A 88 -16.99 -14.31 -10.62
C MET A 88 -18.32 -15.04 -10.72
N GLN A 89 -18.39 -16.14 -11.48
CA GLN A 89 -19.61 -16.94 -11.64
C GLN A 89 -20.14 -17.59 -10.34
N GLY A 90 -19.30 -17.72 -9.32
CA GLY A 90 -19.67 -18.32 -8.02
C GLY A 90 -19.33 -17.44 -6.82
N LEU A 91 -18.93 -16.19 -7.05
CA LEU A 91 -18.54 -15.27 -5.99
C LEU A 91 -19.77 -14.67 -5.34
N THR A 92 -19.83 -14.73 -4.02
CA THR A 92 -20.92 -14.14 -3.23
C THR A 92 -20.39 -13.02 -2.35
N LYS A 93 -21.27 -12.09 -1.98
CA LYS A 93 -20.95 -10.99 -1.05
C LYS A 93 -20.32 -11.50 0.25
N GLU A 94 -20.82 -12.60 0.80
CA GLU A 94 -20.32 -13.20 2.05
C GLU A 94 -18.89 -13.70 1.92
N ILE A 95 -18.52 -14.30 0.77
CA ILE A 95 -17.16 -14.79 0.51
C ILE A 95 -16.20 -13.60 0.42
N ILE A 96 -16.55 -12.55 -0.32
CA ILE A 96 -15.76 -11.33 -0.45
C ILE A 96 -15.55 -10.71 0.93
N LYS A 97 -16.63 -10.46 1.65
CA LYS A 97 -16.60 -9.85 2.98
C LYS A 97 -15.76 -10.65 3.98
N LYS A 98 -15.90 -11.98 3.97
CA LYS A 98 -15.13 -12.85 4.84
C LYS A 98 -13.62 -12.71 4.55
N ASN A 99 -13.22 -12.87 3.28
CA ASN A 99 -11.83 -12.82 2.88
C ASN A 99 -11.21 -11.46 3.14
N ALA A 100 -11.91 -10.39 2.76
CA ALA A 100 -11.48 -9.01 3.01
C ALA A 100 -11.27 -8.73 4.50
N ARG A 101 -12.20 -9.11 5.37
CA ARG A 101 -12.05 -8.95 6.83
C ARG A 101 -10.86 -9.73 7.39
N ASP A 102 -10.61 -10.94 6.88
CA ASP A 102 -9.49 -11.76 7.35
C ASP A 102 -8.16 -11.10 6.96
N VAL A 103 -8.02 -10.59 5.73
CA VAL A 103 -6.81 -9.89 5.28
C VAL A 103 -6.66 -8.53 5.97
N ILE A 104 -7.72 -7.76 6.19
CA ILE A 104 -7.65 -6.52 6.99
C ILE A 104 -7.08 -6.80 8.39
N LYS A 105 -7.46 -7.90 9.03
CA LYS A 105 -6.87 -8.29 10.33
C LYS A 105 -5.39 -8.61 10.21
N TRP A 106 -4.95 -9.22 9.10
CA TRP A 106 -3.52 -9.46 8.85
C TRP A 106 -2.76 -8.15 8.66
N GLU A 107 -3.33 -7.22 7.88
CA GLU A 107 -2.78 -5.88 7.70
C GLU A 107 -2.64 -5.14 9.05
N VAL A 108 -3.68 -5.14 9.86
CA VAL A 108 -3.63 -4.54 11.21
C VAL A 108 -2.57 -5.19 12.07
N ALA A 109 -2.46 -6.51 12.09
CA ALA A 109 -1.44 -7.21 12.86
C ALA A 109 0.00 -6.88 12.37
N ASN A 110 0.16 -6.55 11.08
CA ASN A 110 1.42 -6.09 10.48
C ASN A 110 1.62 -4.56 10.60
N GLY A 111 0.68 -3.82 11.21
CA GLY A 111 0.80 -2.39 11.50
C GLY A 111 0.12 -1.45 10.53
N SER A 112 -0.60 -1.95 9.52
CA SER A 112 -1.37 -1.12 8.57
C SER A 112 -2.72 -0.74 9.16
N MET A 113 -3.04 0.55 9.16
CA MET A 113 -4.35 1.07 9.59
C MET A 113 -5.07 1.88 8.51
N PHE A 114 -4.40 2.18 7.41
CA PHE A 114 -4.93 2.96 6.30
C PHE A 114 -4.72 2.16 5.03
N LEU A 115 -5.83 1.75 4.41
CA LEU A 115 -5.82 0.84 3.27
C LEU A 115 -6.54 1.49 2.09
N ARG A 116 -6.03 1.30 0.87
CA ARG A 116 -6.73 1.64 -0.37
C ARG A 116 -6.90 0.37 -1.20
N THR A 117 -8.15 -0.07 -1.39
CA THR A 117 -8.46 -1.25 -2.19
C THR A 117 -9.10 -0.89 -3.51
N HIS A 118 -8.74 -1.63 -4.55
CA HIS A 118 -9.42 -1.61 -5.84
C HIS A 118 -10.58 -2.62 -5.79
N ALA A 119 -11.75 -2.18 -6.21
CA ALA A 119 -12.96 -2.99 -6.26
C ALA A 119 -13.39 -3.14 -7.73
N ASP A 120 -13.51 -4.37 -8.21
CA ASP A 120 -13.99 -4.61 -9.57
C ASP A 120 -15.38 -4.01 -9.77
N ALA A 121 -15.43 -2.83 -10.38
CA ALA A 121 -16.64 -2.08 -10.66
C ALA A 121 -17.29 -2.50 -11.99
N THR A 122 -16.60 -3.32 -12.79
CA THR A 122 -17.14 -3.87 -14.05
C THR A 122 -17.94 -5.15 -13.83
N GLU A 123 -17.95 -5.71 -12.61
CA GLU A 123 -18.82 -6.80 -12.23
C GLU A 123 -20.30 -6.35 -12.34
N PRO A 124 -21.12 -7.02 -13.22
CA PRO A 124 -22.41 -6.45 -13.65
C PRO A 124 -23.47 -6.28 -12.55
N THR A 125 -23.35 -7.03 -11.44
CA THR A 125 -24.35 -7.00 -10.36
C THR A 125 -24.05 -5.94 -9.30
N GLY A 126 -22.83 -5.37 -9.29
CA GLY A 126 -22.35 -4.44 -8.26
C GLY A 126 -22.03 -5.10 -6.92
N THR A 127 -22.06 -6.43 -6.84
CA THR A 127 -21.85 -7.20 -5.61
C THR A 127 -20.47 -6.94 -4.99
N VAL A 128 -19.43 -6.80 -5.82
CA VAL A 128 -18.06 -6.55 -5.35
C VAL A 128 -17.96 -5.21 -4.63
N VAL A 129 -18.41 -4.15 -5.29
CA VAL A 129 -18.37 -2.79 -4.73
C VAL A 129 -19.20 -2.70 -3.45
N GLU A 130 -20.44 -3.22 -3.47
CA GLU A 130 -21.30 -3.23 -2.28
C GLU A 130 -20.68 -4.00 -1.11
N ALA A 131 -20.05 -5.17 -1.39
CA ALA A 131 -19.42 -5.98 -0.36
C ALA A 131 -18.29 -5.20 0.35
N LEU A 132 -17.42 -4.51 -0.41
CA LEU A 132 -16.33 -3.75 0.16
C LEU A 132 -16.78 -2.46 0.87
N LEU A 133 -17.86 -1.82 0.41
CA LEU A 133 -18.49 -0.71 1.12
C LEU A 133 -19.05 -1.17 2.48
N GLU A 134 -19.67 -2.34 2.54
CA GLU A 134 -20.11 -2.92 3.81
C GLU A 134 -18.92 -3.27 4.73
N VAL A 135 -17.85 -3.86 4.18
CA VAL A 135 -16.62 -4.14 4.93
C VAL A 135 -16.02 -2.86 5.49
N ARG A 136 -15.98 -1.76 4.75
CA ARG A 136 -15.51 -0.46 5.23
C ARG A 136 -16.25 -0.04 6.50
N GLU A 137 -17.57 -0.14 6.52
CA GLU A 137 -18.36 0.21 7.71
C GLU A 137 -18.17 -0.78 8.88
N GLU A 138 -18.03 -2.08 8.58
CA GLU A 138 -17.82 -3.11 9.60
C GLU A 138 -16.45 -3.02 10.27
N MET A 139 -15.42 -2.56 9.53
CA MET A 139 -14.04 -2.54 10.00
C MET A 139 -13.53 -1.14 10.37
N LYS A 140 -14.36 -0.10 10.34
CA LYS A 140 -13.97 1.30 10.56
C LYS A 140 -13.29 1.58 11.90
N ASP A 141 -13.56 0.77 12.91
CA ASP A 141 -12.89 0.89 14.21
C ASP A 141 -11.45 0.35 14.19
N LEU A 142 -11.08 -0.42 13.16
CA LEU A 142 -9.74 -0.99 12.99
C LEU A 142 -8.93 -0.30 11.90
N VAL A 143 -9.56 0.07 10.79
CA VAL A 143 -8.89 0.66 9.62
C VAL A 143 -9.71 1.78 9.01
N ASP A 144 -9.02 2.71 8.33
CA ASP A 144 -9.65 3.58 7.34
C ASP A 144 -9.45 2.93 5.97
N LEU A 145 -10.55 2.59 5.30
CA LEU A 145 -10.54 1.92 4.01
C LEU A 145 -11.05 2.86 2.91
N GLN A 146 -10.16 3.23 1.97
CA GLN A 146 -10.52 3.88 0.71
C GLN A 146 -10.80 2.82 -0.35
N ILE A 147 -11.84 3.05 -1.16
CA ILE A 147 -12.26 2.13 -2.22
C ILE A 147 -12.16 2.84 -3.57
N VAL A 148 -11.42 2.23 -4.48
CA VAL A 148 -11.28 2.66 -5.87
C VAL A 148 -12.29 1.89 -6.72
N ALA A 149 -13.13 2.57 -7.48
CA ALA A 149 -13.92 1.95 -8.53
C ALA A 149 -12.96 1.52 -9.66
N PHE A 150 -12.68 0.24 -9.77
CA PHE A 150 -11.65 -0.31 -10.67
C PHE A 150 -12.29 -1.08 -11.82
N PRO A 151 -11.94 -0.79 -13.09
CA PRO A 151 -12.48 -1.49 -14.25
C PRO A 151 -11.63 -2.72 -14.59
N GLN A 152 -11.80 -3.84 -13.87
CA GLN A 152 -11.02 -5.06 -14.10
C GLN A 152 -11.10 -5.57 -15.54
N GLU A 153 -12.26 -5.42 -16.20
CA GLU A 153 -12.51 -5.81 -17.59
C GLU A 153 -12.44 -4.61 -18.54
N CYS A 154 -11.66 -3.56 -18.19
CA CYS A 154 -11.53 -2.30 -18.93
C CYS A 154 -12.84 -1.48 -19.02
N ILE A 155 -12.78 -0.25 -19.52
CA ILE A 155 -13.93 0.65 -19.59
C ILE A 155 -14.63 0.56 -20.94
N PHE A 156 -13.86 0.40 -22.03
CA PHE A 156 -14.39 0.49 -23.40
C PHE A 156 -14.41 -0.84 -24.15
N THR A 157 -14.02 -1.94 -23.53
CA THR A 157 -14.10 -3.28 -24.13
C THR A 157 -15.53 -3.78 -24.24
N GLU A 158 -16.41 -3.38 -23.30
CA GLU A 158 -17.80 -3.81 -23.28
C GLU A 158 -18.77 -2.63 -23.08
N LYS A 159 -19.98 -2.80 -23.62
CA LYS A 159 -21.06 -1.82 -23.43
C LYS A 159 -21.58 -1.85 -22.00
N GLY A 160 -21.72 -0.66 -21.40
CA GLY A 160 -22.29 -0.52 -20.06
C GLY A 160 -21.24 -0.37 -18.95
N HIS A 161 -19.96 -0.68 -19.19
CA HIS A 161 -18.93 -0.51 -18.16
C HIS A 161 -18.82 0.95 -17.69
N THR A 162 -18.99 1.94 -18.58
CA THR A 162 -19.05 3.37 -18.17
C THR A 162 -20.17 3.64 -17.16
N ASP A 163 -21.34 3.01 -17.32
CA ASP A 163 -22.46 3.17 -16.40
C ASP A 163 -22.18 2.44 -15.06
N LEU A 164 -21.52 1.28 -15.11
CA LEU A 164 -21.11 0.53 -13.92
C LEU A 164 -20.10 1.32 -13.11
N MET A 165 -19.08 1.89 -13.75
CA MET A 165 -18.10 2.79 -13.11
C MET A 165 -18.77 3.99 -12.44
N GLU A 166 -19.70 4.63 -13.14
CA GLU A 166 -20.45 5.74 -12.56
C GLU A 166 -21.35 5.29 -11.38
N ASN A 167 -21.93 4.11 -11.46
CA ASN A 167 -22.73 3.55 -10.36
C ASN A 167 -21.86 3.25 -9.12
N ALA A 168 -20.65 2.73 -9.28
CA ALA A 168 -19.72 2.54 -8.18
C ALA A 168 -19.41 3.87 -7.46
N MET A 169 -19.22 4.94 -8.21
CA MET A 169 -19.04 6.28 -7.62
C MET A 169 -20.28 6.79 -6.90
N LYS A 170 -21.48 6.55 -7.43
CA LYS A 170 -22.75 6.87 -6.76
C LYS A 170 -22.94 6.10 -5.45
N LEU A 171 -22.46 4.86 -5.39
CA LEU A 171 -22.51 4.03 -4.18
C LEU A 171 -21.54 4.52 -3.10
N GLY A 172 -20.52 5.30 -3.46
CA GLY A 172 -19.63 5.95 -2.49
C GLY A 172 -18.17 5.44 -2.50
N CYS A 173 -17.66 5.02 -3.66
CA CYS A 173 -16.23 4.84 -3.85
C CYS A 173 -15.49 6.17 -3.72
N ASP A 174 -14.26 6.14 -3.22
CA ASP A 174 -13.45 7.32 -2.88
C ASP A 174 -12.58 7.80 -4.06
N ALA A 175 -12.27 6.89 -4.98
CA ALA A 175 -11.43 7.17 -6.13
C ALA A 175 -11.94 6.47 -7.39
N VAL A 176 -11.55 7.01 -8.54
CA VAL A 176 -11.82 6.41 -9.86
C VAL A 176 -10.54 5.74 -10.35
N GLY A 177 -10.64 4.46 -10.68
CA GLY A 177 -9.60 3.68 -11.33
C GLY A 177 -9.71 3.67 -12.85
N GLY A 178 -8.68 3.15 -13.50
CA GLY A 178 -8.61 2.92 -14.93
C GLY A 178 -7.63 1.79 -15.25
N LEU A 179 -7.69 1.28 -16.48
CA LEU A 179 -6.82 0.21 -16.97
C LEU A 179 -6.45 0.45 -18.45
N PRO A 180 -5.88 1.64 -18.78
CA PRO A 180 -5.76 2.10 -20.16
C PRO A 180 -4.87 1.23 -21.05
N TYR A 181 -3.87 0.55 -20.49
CA TYR A 181 -2.94 -0.28 -21.26
C TYR A 181 -3.54 -1.63 -21.69
N MET A 182 -4.69 -2.01 -21.16
CA MET A 182 -5.42 -3.23 -21.47
C MET A 182 -6.59 -2.99 -22.43
N GLU A 183 -6.93 -1.75 -22.73
CA GLU A 183 -7.95 -1.41 -23.74
C GLU A 183 -7.56 -1.92 -25.14
N TYR A 184 -8.52 -2.08 -26.06
CA TYR A 184 -8.28 -2.66 -27.37
C TYR A 184 -7.30 -1.90 -28.25
N SER A 185 -7.16 -0.60 -28.03
CA SER A 185 -6.24 0.24 -28.78
C SER A 185 -5.66 1.37 -27.90
N PRO A 186 -4.50 1.95 -28.30
CA PRO A 186 -3.99 3.15 -27.62
C PRO A 186 -4.98 4.31 -27.59
N GLU A 187 -5.82 4.45 -28.61
CA GLU A 187 -6.88 5.47 -28.68
C GLU A 187 -7.95 5.24 -27.59
N ASP A 188 -8.35 3.99 -27.38
CA ASP A 188 -9.29 3.62 -26.31
C ASP A 188 -8.65 3.80 -24.94
N GLY A 189 -7.37 3.47 -24.78
CA GLY A 189 -6.62 3.76 -23.56
C GLY A 189 -6.54 5.26 -23.23
N LEU A 190 -6.39 6.11 -24.23
CA LEU A 190 -6.48 7.58 -24.02
C LEU A 190 -7.90 8.03 -23.65
N ARG A 191 -8.93 7.35 -24.17
CA ARG A 191 -10.33 7.59 -23.78
C ARG A 191 -10.59 7.13 -22.35
N ASP A 192 -10.00 5.99 -21.92
CA ASP A 192 -10.03 5.52 -20.54
C ASP A 192 -9.49 6.60 -19.59
N VAL A 193 -8.26 7.07 -19.81
CA VAL A 193 -7.67 8.15 -19.02
C VAL A 193 -8.61 9.35 -18.95
N LYS A 194 -9.13 9.80 -20.12
CA LYS A 194 -10.02 10.96 -20.15
C LYS A 194 -11.31 10.72 -19.37
N PHE A 195 -11.94 9.56 -19.51
CA PHE A 195 -13.17 9.19 -18.81
C PHE A 195 -12.97 9.18 -17.28
N VAL A 196 -11.86 8.59 -16.82
CA VAL A 196 -11.50 8.56 -15.40
C VAL A 196 -11.39 9.98 -14.83
N PHE A 197 -10.71 10.88 -15.53
CA PHE A 197 -10.61 12.27 -15.10
C PHE A 197 -11.96 13.00 -15.12
N ASP A 198 -12.77 12.81 -16.16
CA ASP A 198 -14.10 13.41 -16.25
C ASP A 198 -15.01 12.94 -15.09
N LEU A 199 -14.95 11.64 -14.78
CA LEU A 199 -15.72 11.06 -13.69
C LEU A 199 -15.23 11.52 -12.32
N ALA A 200 -13.92 11.58 -12.12
CA ALA A 200 -13.33 12.07 -10.88
C ALA A 200 -13.66 13.54 -10.61
N GLU A 201 -13.63 14.41 -11.63
CA GLU A 201 -14.07 15.80 -11.50
C GLU A 201 -15.55 15.90 -11.13
N LYS A 202 -16.41 15.08 -11.76
CA LYS A 202 -17.86 15.06 -11.51
C LYS A 202 -18.19 14.74 -10.05
N TYR A 203 -17.44 13.80 -9.42
CA TYR A 203 -17.68 13.38 -8.04
C TYR A 203 -16.74 14.01 -7.01
N GLY A 204 -15.79 14.85 -7.43
CA GLY A 204 -14.77 15.39 -6.55
C GLY A 204 -13.81 14.34 -5.99
N ALA A 205 -13.67 13.21 -6.68
CA ALA A 205 -12.95 12.02 -6.22
C ALA A 205 -11.44 12.08 -6.49
N LEU A 206 -10.69 11.18 -5.86
CA LEU A 206 -9.30 10.89 -6.19
C LEU A 206 -9.21 10.05 -7.47
N ILE A 207 -8.01 9.91 -8.01
CA ILE A 207 -7.72 9.04 -9.15
C ILE A 207 -6.61 8.05 -8.77
N ASP A 208 -6.81 6.77 -9.12
CA ASP A 208 -5.79 5.73 -8.99
C ASP A 208 -5.89 4.73 -10.15
N ILE A 209 -5.02 4.90 -11.13
CA ILE A 209 -5.04 4.13 -12.39
C ILE A 209 -3.94 3.06 -12.35
N HIS A 210 -4.28 1.80 -12.68
CA HIS A 210 -3.30 0.78 -13.07
C HIS A 210 -2.71 1.23 -14.41
N CYS A 211 -1.53 1.81 -14.35
CA CYS A 211 -0.95 2.53 -15.47
C CYS A 211 0.28 1.82 -15.99
N ASP A 212 0.30 1.53 -17.29
CA ASP A 212 1.49 1.00 -17.99
C ASP A 212 2.10 -0.21 -17.27
N GLU A 213 1.24 -1.13 -16.78
CA GLU A 213 1.66 -2.33 -16.06
C GLU A 213 2.05 -3.44 -17.04
N ASN A 214 3.05 -3.16 -17.82
CA ASN A 214 3.64 -4.07 -18.80
C ASN A 214 5.10 -3.70 -19.04
N THR A 215 5.75 -4.32 -20.03
CA THR A 215 7.14 -4.06 -20.38
C THR A 215 7.31 -3.42 -21.75
N ASP A 216 6.21 -2.99 -22.38
CA ASP A 216 6.22 -2.28 -23.65
C ASP A 216 6.63 -0.82 -23.44
N ASP A 217 7.72 -0.38 -24.07
CA ASP A 217 8.20 1.00 -24.02
C ASP A 217 7.32 1.99 -24.78
N GLN A 218 6.31 1.48 -25.52
CA GLN A 218 5.30 2.30 -26.19
C GLN A 218 4.04 2.49 -25.33
N SER A 219 3.85 1.74 -24.24
CA SER A 219 2.81 1.99 -23.24
C SER A 219 3.18 3.26 -22.47
N ARG A 220 2.48 4.38 -22.69
CA ARG A 220 2.85 5.72 -22.22
C ARG A 220 1.64 6.52 -21.70
N PHE A 221 0.68 5.82 -21.10
CA PHE A 221 -0.52 6.47 -20.56
C PHE A 221 -0.21 7.35 -19.36
N VAL A 222 0.88 7.08 -18.64
CA VAL A 222 1.39 7.94 -17.57
C VAL A 222 1.70 9.37 -18.05
N GLU A 223 2.14 9.57 -19.32
CA GLU A 223 2.33 10.90 -19.92
C GLU A 223 0.97 11.61 -20.09
N ALA A 224 -0.05 10.87 -20.57
CA ALA A 224 -1.42 11.39 -20.71
C ALA A 224 -2.00 11.78 -19.33
N MET A 225 -1.83 10.94 -18.31
CA MET A 225 -2.24 11.25 -16.94
C MET A 225 -1.57 12.52 -16.41
N ALA A 226 -0.25 12.66 -16.61
CA ALA A 226 0.48 13.87 -16.19
C ALA A 226 -0.07 15.13 -16.88
N ARG A 227 -0.36 15.03 -18.19
CA ARG A 227 -0.98 16.12 -18.94
C ARG A 227 -2.35 16.49 -18.38
N GLU A 228 -3.26 15.52 -18.23
CA GLU A 228 -4.61 15.76 -17.70
C GLU A 228 -4.55 16.37 -16.29
N THR A 229 -3.68 15.84 -15.43
CA THR A 229 -3.46 16.37 -14.08
C THR A 229 -3.08 17.87 -14.10
N ILE A 230 -2.12 18.24 -14.95
CA ILE A 230 -1.67 19.65 -15.06
C ILE A 230 -2.77 20.55 -15.62
N VAL A 231 -3.44 20.11 -16.69
CA VAL A 231 -4.43 20.92 -17.40
C VAL A 231 -5.69 21.14 -16.56
N ARG A 232 -6.09 20.14 -15.78
CA ARG A 232 -7.30 20.20 -14.93
C ARG A 232 -7.03 20.70 -13.50
N GLY A 233 -5.77 20.96 -13.13
CA GLY A 233 -5.45 21.45 -11.79
C GLY A 233 -5.66 20.40 -10.68
N MET A 234 -5.44 19.11 -10.97
CA MET A 234 -5.65 17.99 -10.05
C MET A 234 -4.38 17.54 -9.33
N GLN A 235 -3.39 18.41 -9.17
CA GLN A 235 -2.11 18.11 -8.51
C GLN A 235 -2.31 17.50 -7.13
N GLY A 236 -1.54 16.45 -6.83
CA GLY A 236 -1.58 15.74 -5.54
C GLY A 236 -2.75 14.77 -5.38
N ARG A 237 -3.72 14.74 -6.30
CA ARG A 237 -4.93 13.91 -6.23
C ARG A 237 -4.92 12.72 -7.19
N VAL A 238 -3.89 12.60 -8.02
CA VAL A 238 -3.76 11.59 -9.07
C VAL A 238 -2.62 10.65 -8.75
N THR A 239 -2.93 9.36 -8.80
CA THR A 239 -1.99 8.25 -8.56
C THR A 239 -1.86 7.42 -9.84
N ALA A 240 -0.61 7.14 -10.24
CA ALA A 240 -0.30 6.13 -11.24
C ALA A 240 0.32 4.92 -10.53
N SER A 241 -0.38 3.80 -10.57
CA SER A 241 0.06 2.55 -9.97
C SER A 241 0.84 1.72 -10.99
N HIS A 242 1.83 0.95 -10.52
CA HIS A 242 2.75 0.09 -11.29
C HIS A 242 3.74 0.85 -12.16
N THR A 243 3.32 1.42 -13.25
CA THR A 243 4.13 2.13 -14.26
C THR A 243 5.40 1.37 -14.68
N THR A 244 5.33 0.04 -14.76
CA THR A 244 6.48 -0.84 -15.00
C THR A 244 7.10 -0.65 -16.37
N ALA A 245 6.34 -0.21 -17.38
CA ALA A 245 6.84 0.16 -18.69
C ALA A 245 7.92 1.25 -18.66
N MET A 246 7.90 2.13 -17.63
CA MET A 246 8.92 3.17 -17.46
C MET A 246 10.34 2.61 -17.38
N HIS A 247 10.50 1.37 -16.90
CA HIS A 247 11.80 0.70 -16.87
C HIS A 247 12.44 0.64 -18.24
N ASN A 248 11.64 0.43 -19.28
CA ASN A 248 12.09 0.25 -20.66
C ASN A 248 12.10 1.54 -21.48
N TYR A 249 11.63 2.67 -20.94
CA TYR A 249 11.70 3.94 -21.65
C TYR A 249 13.15 4.35 -21.92
N ASN A 250 13.40 4.90 -23.11
CA ASN A 250 14.69 5.53 -23.36
C ASN A 250 14.89 6.72 -22.39
N ASN A 251 16.14 7.02 -22.08
CA ASN A 251 16.48 7.99 -21.04
C ASN A 251 16.03 9.42 -21.35
N ASP A 252 16.02 9.84 -22.62
CA ASP A 252 15.56 11.19 -22.97
C ASP A 252 14.06 11.36 -22.74
N PHE A 253 13.26 10.34 -23.09
CA PHE A 253 11.83 10.35 -22.80
C PHE A 253 11.56 10.30 -21.31
N ALA A 254 12.25 9.40 -20.58
CA ALA A 254 12.10 9.27 -19.14
C ALA A 254 12.44 10.59 -18.42
N PHE A 255 13.53 11.26 -18.79
CA PHE A 255 13.94 12.55 -18.25
C PHE A 255 12.85 13.63 -18.44
N LYS A 256 12.32 13.75 -19.68
CA LYS A 256 11.21 14.67 -19.98
C LYS A 256 9.97 14.35 -19.14
N LEU A 257 9.58 13.07 -19.09
CA LEU A 257 8.40 12.59 -18.38
C LEU A 257 8.49 12.87 -16.88
N ILE A 258 9.62 12.57 -16.24
CA ILE A 258 9.87 12.85 -14.82
C ILE A 258 9.67 14.34 -14.51
N GLY A 259 10.09 15.23 -15.40
CA GLY A 259 9.80 16.66 -15.28
C GLY A 259 8.31 17.00 -15.28
N PHE A 260 7.50 16.30 -16.06
CA PHE A 260 6.04 16.47 -16.07
C PHE A 260 5.38 15.85 -14.84
N LEU A 261 5.80 14.67 -14.41
CA LEU A 261 5.31 14.02 -13.19
C LEU A 261 5.53 14.92 -11.97
N LYS A 262 6.71 15.54 -11.88
CA LYS A 262 7.04 16.50 -10.82
C LYS A 262 6.13 17.74 -10.89
N LYS A 263 5.90 18.31 -12.08
CA LYS A 263 5.01 19.47 -12.27
C LYS A 263 3.56 19.11 -11.95
N ALA A 264 3.13 17.92 -12.28
CA ALA A 264 1.81 17.37 -11.98
C ALA A 264 1.64 16.99 -10.51
N GLN A 265 2.73 16.94 -9.72
CA GLN A 265 2.71 16.42 -8.35
C GLN A 265 1.98 15.07 -8.27
N MET A 266 2.26 14.20 -9.23
CA MET A 266 1.66 12.87 -9.26
C MET A 266 2.21 12.00 -8.15
N ASN A 267 1.34 11.13 -7.63
CA ASN A 267 1.72 10.05 -6.75
C ASN A 267 1.99 8.79 -7.58
N MET A 268 3.00 8.03 -7.20
CA MET A 268 3.37 6.78 -7.86
C MET A 268 3.30 5.65 -6.84
N VAL A 269 2.64 4.55 -7.18
CA VAL A 269 2.64 3.33 -6.35
C VAL A 269 3.40 2.24 -7.07
N THR A 270 4.39 1.67 -6.39
CA THR A 270 5.09 0.46 -6.85
C THR A 270 4.66 -0.73 -6.00
N ASN A 271 4.40 -1.86 -6.65
CA ASN A 271 3.86 -3.06 -6.03
C ASN A 271 4.90 -4.19 -6.12
N PRO A 272 5.91 -4.23 -5.22
CA PRO A 272 7.09 -5.07 -5.41
C PRO A 272 6.78 -6.56 -5.49
N PHE A 273 5.77 -7.06 -4.80
CA PHE A 273 5.39 -8.46 -4.83
C PHE A 273 4.83 -8.87 -6.19
N ALA A 274 3.79 -8.18 -6.65
CA ALA A 274 3.14 -8.46 -7.92
C ALA A 274 4.06 -8.15 -9.10
N ASN A 275 4.65 -6.97 -9.15
CA ASN A 275 5.48 -6.55 -10.28
C ASN A 275 6.68 -7.46 -10.50
N SER A 276 7.39 -7.89 -9.45
CA SER A 276 8.51 -8.84 -9.59
C SER A 276 8.08 -10.23 -10.07
N CYS A 277 6.84 -10.59 -9.84
CA CYS A 277 6.28 -11.89 -10.20
C CYS A 277 5.67 -11.89 -11.62
N LEU A 278 4.95 -10.83 -11.98
CA LEU A 278 4.11 -10.76 -13.17
C LEU A 278 4.84 -10.17 -14.38
N GLN A 279 5.78 -9.24 -14.17
CA GLN A 279 6.41 -8.51 -15.26
C GLN A 279 7.58 -9.27 -15.91
N ASN A 280 7.98 -8.87 -17.12
CA ASN A 280 9.10 -9.41 -17.88
C ASN A 280 9.01 -10.92 -18.19
N ARG A 281 7.79 -11.45 -18.30
CA ARG A 281 7.54 -12.86 -18.60
C ARG A 281 7.92 -13.25 -20.03
N THR A 282 7.90 -12.29 -20.95
CA THR A 282 8.26 -12.49 -22.36
C THR A 282 9.74 -12.21 -22.65
N ASP A 283 10.50 -11.72 -21.64
CA ASP A 283 11.92 -11.46 -21.83
C ASP A 283 12.74 -12.73 -22.02
N GLY A 284 13.73 -12.62 -22.89
CA GLY A 284 14.87 -13.53 -22.91
C GLY A 284 15.84 -13.23 -21.76
N TYR A 285 17.10 -13.64 -21.92
CA TYR A 285 18.17 -13.24 -20.97
C TYR A 285 19.04 -12.15 -21.61
N PRO A 286 19.41 -11.08 -20.85
CA PRO A 286 19.08 -10.83 -19.42
C PRO A 286 17.63 -10.38 -19.25
N ARG A 287 16.98 -10.81 -18.16
CA ARG A 287 15.64 -10.33 -17.79
C ARG A 287 15.73 -9.02 -17.05
N HIS A 288 14.82 -8.11 -17.34
CA HIS A 288 14.63 -6.89 -16.57
C HIS A 288 14.03 -7.19 -15.19
N ARG A 289 14.01 -6.19 -14.30
CA ARG A 289 13.53 -6.38 -12.91
C ARG A 289 12.04 -6.19 -12.72
N GLY A 290 11.33 -5.68 -13.71
CA GLY A 290 9.86 -5.55 -13.68
C GLY A 290 9.31 -4.42 -12.83
N HIS A 291 10.15 -3.45 -12.44
CA HIS A 291 9.73 -2.30 -11.63
C HIS A 291 9.89 -0.99 -12.37
N THR A 292 9.11 0.02 -11.97
CA THR A 292 9.30 1.40 -12.43
C THR A 292 10.65 1.98 -11.98
N ARG A 293 11.00 3.18 -12.43
CA ARG A 293 12.27 3.88 -12.11
C ARG A 293 12.24 4.52 -10.71
N VAL A 294 12.09 3.70 -9.66
CA VAL A 294 11.85 4.16 -8.28
C VAL A 294 12.94 5.12 -7.79
N ASP A 295 14.20 4.78 -8.02
CA ASP A 295 15.36 5.57 -7.59
C ASP A 295 15.40 6.95 -8.27
N GLU A 296 15.15 7.02 -9.59
CA GLU A 296 15.09 8.27 -10.34
C GLU A 296 13.89 9.12 -9.90
N LEU A 297 12.73 8.51 -9.67
CA LEU A 297 11.52 9.20 -9.21
C LEU A 297 11.75 9.84 -7.84
N LEU A 298 12.27 9.07 -6.87
CA LEU A 298 12.61 9.55 -5.53
C LEU A 298 13.67 10.66 -5.58
N ALA A 299 14.74 10.49 -6.38
CA ALA A 299 15.80 11.49 -6.53
C ALA A 299 15.30 12.83 -7.10
N ASN A 300 14.19 12.80 -7.86
CA ASN A 300 13.55 14.00 -8.41
C ASN A 300 12.44 14.56 -7.49
N GLY A 301 12.23 13.99 -6.31
CA GLY A 301 11.26 14.43 -5.31
C GLY A 301 9.81 14.11 -5.68
N ILE A 302 9.59 13.10 -6.52
CA ILE A 302 8.26 12.58 -6.81
C ILE A 302 7.83 11.69 -5.66
N ASN A 303 6.57 11.77 -5.27
CA ASN A 303 6.02 10.94 -4.20
C ASN A 303 5.87 9.50 -4.70
N VAL A 304 6.66 8.59 -4.15
CA VAL A 304 6.57 7.15 -4.45
C VAL A 304 6.22 6.40 -3.18
N CYS A 305 5.26 5.50 -3.24
CA CYS A 305 4.89 4.62 -2.13
C CYS A 305 4.81 3.16 -2.58
N ILE A 306 4.63 2.27 -1.61
CA ILE A 306 4.56 0.82 -1.80
C ILE A 306 3.12 0.37 -1.53
N GLY A 307 2.61 -0.52 -2.38
CA GLY A 307 1.39 -1.29 -2.16
C GLY A 307 1.69 -2.79 -2.08
N SER A 308 0.83 -3.53 -1.41
CA SER A 308 0.86 -4.99 -1.38
C SER A 308 0.35 -5.59 -2.69
N ASP A 309 -0.63 -4.93 -3.32
CA ASP A 309 -1.35 -5.35 -4.51
C ASP A 309 -2.14 -6.64 -4.26
N ASP A 310 -1.50 -7.77 -4.43
CA ASP A 310 -2.08 -9.09 -4.38
C ASP A 310 -1.69 -9.84 -3.10
N ILE A 311 -2.65 -10.54 -2.49
CA ILE A 311 -2.42 -11.38 -1.30
C ILE A 311 -3.13 -12.70 -1.46
N MET A 312 -2.40 -13.77 -1.80
CA MET A 312 -2.93 -15.13 -1.97
C MET A 312 -4.10 -15.19 -2.95
N ASP A 313 -3.92 -14.66 -4.12
CA ASP A 313 -4.89 -14.58 -5.20
C ASP A 313 -4.36 -15.20 -6.51
N PRO A 314 -5.08 -15.08 -7.66
CA PRO A 314 -4.62 -15.66 -8.91
C PRO A 314 -3.37 -15.03 -9.51
N TRP A 315 -2.98 -13.83 -9.10
CA TRP A 315 -1.82 -13.12 -9.63
C TRP A 315 -0.58 -13.32 -8.77
N TYR A 316 -0.74 -13.27 -7.43
CA TYR A 316 0.35 -13.50 -6.50
C TYR A 316 -0.07 -14.50 -5.39
N PRO A 317 0.38 -15.78 -5.46
CA PRO A 317 -0.09 -16.85 -4.57
C PRO A 317 0.50 -16.79 -3.16
N MET A 318 1.19 -15.74 -2.78
CA MET A 318 1.91 -15.58 -1.51
C MET A 318 1.44 -14.32 -0.78
N GLY A 319 2.15 -13.95 0.26
CA GLY A 319 1.90 -12.71 0.99
C GLY A 319 1.08 -12.89 2.26
N LYS A 320 1.17 -11.90 3.12
CA LYS A 320 0.45 -11.79 4.40
C LYS A 320 0.12 -10.34 4.77
N GLY A 321 0.12 -9.42 3.79
CA GLY A 321 -0.11 -7.98 4.05
C GLY A 321 0.95 -7.39 4.97
N SER A 322 2.22 -7.40 4.57
CA SER A 322 3.32 -6.86 5.37
C SER A 322 4.07 -5.77 4.62
N PRO A 323 3.83 -4.49 4.93
CA PRO A 323 4.53 -3.39 4.27
C PRO A 323 6.06 -3.44 4.46
N LEU A 324 6.55 -3.91 5.62
CA LEU A 324 7.99 -4.10 5.84
C LEU A 324 8.59 -5.15 4.90
N ALA A 325 7.87 -6.23 4.61
CA ALA A 325 8.32 -7.23 3.65
C ALA A 325 8.34 -6.65 2.22
N GLY A 326 7.34 -5.83 1.85
CA GLY A 326 7.32 -5.08 0.59
C GLY A 326 8.51 -4.13 0.47
N ALA A 327 8.81 -3.37 1.52
CA ALA A 327 9.96 -2.47 1.58
C ALA A 327 11.29 -3.23 1.44
N ALA A 328 11.45 -4.36 2.15
CA ALA A 328 12.66 -5.21 2.06
C ALA A 328 12.84 -5.81 0.65
N LEU A 329 11.76 -6.22 0.00
CA LEU A 329 11.79 -6.71 -1.36
C LEU A 329 12.18 -5.59 -2.35
N LEU A 330 11.53 -4.43 -2.24
CA LEU A 330 11.83 -3.28 -3.10
C LEU A 330 13.27 -2.81 -2.96
N MET A 331 13.83 -2.81 -1.75
CA MET A 331 15.25 -2.48 -1.52
C MET A 331 16.17 -3.27 -2.45
N ASN A 332 15.91 -4.56 -2.63
CA ASN A 332 16.72 -5.42 -3.50
C ASN A 332 16.48 -5.11 -4.99
N TYR A 333 15.22 -4.97 -5.40
CA TYR A 333 14.86 -4.76 -6.80
C TYR A 333 15.21 -3.38 -7.33
N ALA A 334 14.95 -2.34 -6.54
CA ALA A 334 15.27 -0.95 -6.90
C ALA A 334 16.69 -0.52 -6.50
N GLN A 335 17.50 -1.44 -5.92
CA GLN A 335 18.89 -1.19 -5.46
C GLN A 335 19.01 -0.02 -4.47
N LEU A 336 18.03 0.12 -3.57
CA LEU A 336 17.96 1.16 -2.55
C LEU A 336 18.71 0.74 -1.26
N SER A 337 19.91 0.18 -1.40
CA SER A 337 20.68 -0.38 -0.27
C SER A 337 21.67 0.61 0.39
N GLY A 338 21.79 1.83 -0.13
CA GLY A 338 22.53 2.88 0.55
C GLY A 338 21.86 3.24 1.88
N TYR A 339 22.66 3.42 2.94
CA TYR A 339 22.11 3.63 4.29
C TYR A 339 21.05 4.74 4.38
N PRO A 340 21.20 5.92 3.73
CA PRO A 340 20.14 6.94 3.71
C PRO A 340 18.87 6.51 2.94
N GLN A 341 19.00 5.57 1.99
CA GLN A 341 17.88 5.09 1.18
C GLN A 341 16.96 4.15 1.96
N VAL A 342 17.51 3.44 2.96
CA VAL A 342 16.72 2.54 3.82
C VAL A 342 15.66 3.33 4.59
N ALA A 343 16.00 4.53 5.08
CA ALA A 343 15.02 5.40 5.73
C ALA A 343 13.90 5.84 4.77
N GLN A 344 14.19 6.05 3.49
CA GLN A 344 13.18 6.38 2.46
C GLN A 344 12.16 5.25 2.25
N LEU A 345 12.57 3.99 2.44
CA LEU A 345 11.65 2.86 2.33
C LEU A 345 10.56 2.88 3.42
N ILE A 346 10.90 3.35 4.63
CA ILE A 346 9.90 3.56 5.69
C ILE A 346 8.94 4.70 5.29
N ASP A 347 9.45 5.77 4.69
CA ASP A 347 8.58 6.85 4.17
C ASP A 347 7.59 6.34 3.13
N MET A 348 8.01 5.40 2.29
CA MET A 348 7.17 4.83 1.23
C MET A 348 6.00 3.99 1.75
N ILE A 349 6.07 3.47 2.96
CA ILE A 349 4.99 2.71 3.62
C ILE A 349 4.31 3.50 4.74
N THR A 350 4.68 4.77 4.92
CA THR A 350 4.11 5.68 5.93
C THR A 350 3.69 6.99 5.29
N CYS A 351 4.47 8.05 5.44
CA CYS A 351 4.09 9.41 5.06
C CYS A 351 3.89 9.58 3.53
N ASN A 352 4.58 8.84 2.68
CA ASN A 352 4.36 8.91 1.23
C ASN A 352 3.03 8.26 0.86
N SER A 353 2.72 7.08 1.42
CA SER A 353 1.42 6.43 1.24
C SER A 353 0.28 7.30 1.81
N ALA A 354 0.47 7.87 2.99
CA ALA A 354 -0.52 8.79 3.58
C ALA A 354 -0.79 10.02 2.69
N ARG A 355 0.27 10.56 2.05
CA ARG A 355 0.12 11.65 1.06
C ARG A 355 -0.63 11.19 -0.17
N THR A 356 -0.32 10.01 -0.70
CA THR A 356 -1.02 9.39 -1.84
C THR A 356 -2.51 9.23 -1.56
N MET A 357 -2.85 8.83 -0.34
CA MET A 357 -4.24 8.66 0.11
C MET A 357 -4.90 9.97 0.56
N CYS A 358 -4.18 11.10 0.51
CA CYS A 358 -4.65 12.40 0.98
C CYS A 358 -5.15 12.39 2.44
N LEU A 359 -4.49 11.63 3.32
CA LEU A 359 -4.89 11.51 4.73
C LEU A 359 -4.63 12.82 5.49
N THR A 360 -5.59 13.19 6.34
CA THR A 360 -5.46 14.31 7.27
C THR A 360 -5.23 13.81 8.70
N GLY A 361 -4.46 14.53 9.50
CA GLY A 361 -4.19 14.14 10.89
C GLY A 361 -3.33 12.87 11.03
N TYR A 362 -2.61 12.47 9.99
CA TYR A 362 -1.68 11.35 10.02
C TYR A 362 -0.35 11.75 10.66
N GLY A 363 0.25 10.83 11.43
CA GLY A 363 1.57 11.00 12.03
C GLY A 363 1.54 11.26 13.54
N LEU A 364 2.71 11.10 14.17
CA LEU A 364 2.90 11.26 15.62
C LEU A 364 3.08 12.76 15.95
N ALA A 365 1.98 13.47 16.10
CA ALA A 365 2.00 14.88 16.46
C ALA A 365 0.89 15.20 17.46
N VAL A 366 1.16 16.14 18.36
CA VAL A 366 0.16 16.63 19.33
C VAL A 366 -1.08 17.16 18.59
N GLY A 367 -2.24 16.72 19.03
CA GLY A 367 -3.54 17.05 18.42
C GLY A 367 -4.01 16.05 17.36
N ASN A 368 -3.15 15.21 16.82
CA ASN A 368 -3.55 14.15 15.89
C ASN A 368 -4.24 12.99 16.62
N PRO A 369 -5.10 12.22 15.93
CA PRO A 369 -5.58 10.94 16.43
C PRO A 369 -4.41 10.04 16.86
N ALA A 370 -4.52 9.42 18.02
CA ALA A 370 -3.47 8.59 18.61
C ALA A 370 -3.42 7.22 17.92
N ASN A 371 -2.97 7.23 16.66
CA ASN A 371 -2.71 6.06 15.84
C ASN A 371 -1.20 5.85 15.76
N MET A 372 -0.72 4.70 16.24
CA MET A 372 0.71 4.38 16.29
C MET A 372 0.95 2.89 16.31
N ILE A 373 2.16 2.50 15.93
CA ILE A 373 2.68 1.14 16.06
C ILE A 373 3.98 1.13 16.85
N VAL A 374 4.22 0.03 17.55
CA VAL A 374 5.48 -0.25 18.24
C VAL A 374 6.11 -1.46 17.56
N LEU A 375 7.28 -1.30 16.98
CA LEU A 375 8.01 -2.36 16.29
C LEU A 375 9.02 -3.03 17.21
N ASP A 376 9.23 -4.35 17.06
CA ASP A 376 10.32 -5.07 17.75
C ASP A 376 11.69 -4.77 17.09
N ALA A 377 12.01 -3.50 17.04
CA ALA A 377 13.24 -2.95 16.49
C ALA A 377 13.65 -1.70 17.28
N GLU A 378 14.90 -1.29 17.17
CA GLU A 378 15.43 -0.06 17.78
C GLU A 378 15.74 1.01 16.73
N SER A 379 15.66 0.64 15.44
CA SER A 379 15.89 1.54 14.31
C SER A 379 15.04 1.15 13.11
N GLU A 380 14.87 2.08 12.18
CA GLU A 380 14.21 1.83 10.89
C GLU A 380 14.98 0.81 10.05
N PHE A 381 16.31 0.82 10.13
CA PHE A 381 17.16 -0.16 9.48
C PHE A 381 16.86 -1.56 9.98
N ASP A 382 16.81 -1.78 11.30
CA ASP A 382 16.47 -3.06 11.89
C ASP A 382 15.03 -3.47 11.62
N ALA A 383 14.10 -2.53 11.60
CA ALA A 383 12.71 -2.82 11.28
C ALA A 383 12.59 -3.47 9.89
N ILE A 384 13.28 -2.95 8.88
CA ILE A 384 13.27 -3.52 7.51
C ILE A 384 14.12 -4.80 7.46
N ARG A 385 15.34 -4.78 8.01
CA ARG A 385 16.27 -5.91 7.98
C ARG A 385 15.69 -7.18 8.60
N LEU A 386 15.01 -7.02 9.73
CA LEU A 386 14.40 -8.13 10.47
C LEU A 386 12.96 -8.40 10.04
N GLN A 387 12.36 -7.53 9.24
CA GLN A 387 10.91 -7.53 8.98
C GLN A 387 10.14 -7.65 10.30
N SER A 388 10.46 -6.71 11.21
CA SER A 388 10.10 -6.76 12.62
C SER A 388 8.60 -6.86 12.83
N GLU A 389 8.20 -7.64 13.83
CA GLU A 389 6.81 -7.74 14.25
C GLU A 389 6.34 -6.44 14.94
N CYS A 390 5.06 -6.12 14.79
CA CYS A 390 4.41 -5.06 15.54
C CYS A 390 4.02 -5.56 16.92
N LEU A 391 4.70 -5.10 17.96
CA LEU A 391 4.42 -5.45 19.35
C LEU A 391 3.07 -4.92 19.80
N TYR A 392 2.77 -3.69 19.42
CA TYR A 392 1.51 -3.03 19.68
C TYR A 392 1.04 -2.28 18.45
N VAL A 393 -0.25 -2.39 18.18
CA VAL A 393 -0.98 -1.57 17.22
C VAL A 393 -2.03 -0.79 18.02
N ILE A 394 -1.93 0.53 18.01
CA ILE A 394 -2.77 1.42 18.80
C ILE A 394 -3.55 2.34 17.86
N ARG A 395 -4.88 2.27 17.93
CA ARG A 395 -5.79 3.09 17.14
C ARG A 395 -6.69 3.92 18.04
N HIS A 396 -6.73 5.23 17.79
CA HIS A 396 -7.49 6.19 18.60
C HIS A 396 -7.25 6.00 20.10
N GLY A 397 -5.98 5.76 20.47
CA GLY A 397 -5.59 5.55 21.86
C GLY A 397 -6.04 4.21 22.45
N CYS A 398 -6.50 3.26 21.66
CA CYS A 398 -6.86 1.91 22.11
C CYS A 398 -5.89 0.89 21.50
N VAL A 399 -5.38 -0.04 22.31
CA VAL A 399 -4.59 -1.17 21.81
C VAL A 399 -5.52 -2.14 21.08
N VAL A 400 -5.38 -2.21 19.76
CA VAL A 400 -6.20 -3.10 18.89
C VAL A 400 -5.51 -4.41 18.54
N CYS A 401 -4.16 -4.46 18.63
CA CYS A 401 -3.41 -5.70 18.44
C CYS A 401 -2.18 -5.72 19.35
N ARG A 402 -1.85 -6.90 19.89
CA ARG A 402 -0.62 -7.18 20.64
C ARG A 402 0.03 -8.43 20.10
N THR A 403 1.34 -8.37 19.88
CA THR A 403 2.14 -9.53 19.44
C THR A 403 3.20 -9.84 20.50
N VAL A 404 3.34 -11.12 20.81
CA VAL A 404 4.45 -11.63 21.60
C VAL A 404 5.48 -12.23 20.64
N PRO A 405 6.69 -11.65 20.52
CA PRO A 405 7.68 -12.15 19.59
C PRO A 405 8.11 -13.57 19.89
N ALA A 406 8.43 -14.31 18.84
CA ALA A 406 8.95 -15.68 18.99
C ALA A 406 10.31 -15.64 19.72
N ARG A 407 10.45 -16.43 20.77
CA ARG A 407 11.71 -16.64 21.46
C ARG A 407 12.42 -17.87 20.86
N ARG A 408 13.70 -17.71 20.55
CA ARG A 408 14.54 -18.79 20.00
C ARG A 408 15.65 -19.12 20.97
N THR A 409 15.77 -20.40 21.31
CA THR A 409 16.82 -20.89 22.19
C THR A 409 17.66 -21.92 21.43
N LEU A 410 18.95 -21.69 21.35
CA LEU A 410 19.90 -22.67 20.86
C LEU A 410 20.27 -23.61 22.02
N GLU A 411 20.21 -24.92 21.76
CA GLU A 411 20.66 -25.94 22.68
C GLU A 411 21.87 -26.65 22.04
N PHE A 412 23.06 -26.43 22.61
CA PHE A 412 24.29 -26.96 22.06
C PHE A 412 25.27 -27.30 23.20
N GLU A 413 25.89 -28.47 23.15
CA GLU A 413 26.84 -28.94 24.16
C GLU A 413 26.34 -28.83 25.61
N GLY A 414 25.05 -29.09 25.85
CA GLY A 414 24.44 -29.03 27.18
C GLY A 414 24.23 -27.59 27.72
N LYS A 415 24.43 -26.57 26.89
CA LYS A 415 24.16 -25.17 27.20
C LYS A 415 22.92 -24.67 26.44
N GLN A 416 22.23 -23.72 27.05
CA GLN A 416 21.11 -22.99 26.42
C GLN A 416 21.50 -21.54 26.23
N GLU A 417 21.28 -21.01 25.02
CA GLU A 417 21.55 -19.64 24.64
C GLU A 417 20.35 -19.05 23.90
N ASN A 418 19.94 -17.82 24.24
CA ASN A 418 18.91 -17.12 23.50
C ASN A 418 19.53 -16.52 22.23
N ILE A 419 18.90 -16.77 21.08
CA ILE A 419 19.29 -16.16 19.82
C ILE A 419 18.54 -14.86 19.64
N ASP A 420 19.28 -13.76 19.56
CA ASP A 420 18.79 -12.43 19.18
C ASP A 420 19.44 -12.02 17.85
N PHE A 421 18.64 -11.66 16.87
CA PHE A 421 19.13 -11.20 15.57
C PHE A 421 19.42 -9.71 15.52
N ARG A 422 19.15 -8.99 16.60
CA ARG A 422 19.47 -7.55 16.70
C ARG A 422 20.98 -7.38 16.89
N LEU A 423 21.52 -6.31 16.30
CA LEU A 423 22.90 -5.93 16.53
C LEU A 423 23.01 -5.30 17.93
N THR A 424 23.98 -5.77 18.71
CA THR A 424 24.33 -5.14 19.98
C THR A 424 25.35 -4.03 19.76
N ALA A 425 25.53 -3.14 20.75
CA ALA A 425 26.56 -2.10 20.69
C ALA A 425 28.00 -2.66 20.49
N GLU A 426 28.20 -3.94 20.85
CA GLU A 426 29.49 -4.64 20.65
C GLU A 426 29.71 -5.08 19.18
N ASN A 427 28.65 -5.16 18.39
CA ASN A 427 28.68 -5.55 16.97
C ASN A 427 28.70 -4.35 16.01
N LEU A 428 28.49 -3.15 16.53
CA LEU A 428 28.52 -1.87 15.80
C LEU A 428 29.82 -1.12 16.06
#